data_c7c355349fb1a8bf5f939baf44585dd8
#
_entry.id   c7c355349fb1a8bf5f939baf44585dd8
#
_cell.length_a   1.000
_cell.length_b   1.000
_cell.length_c   1.000
_cell.angle_alpha   90.00
_cell.angle_beta   90.00
_cell.angle_gamma   90.00
#
_symmetry.space_group_name_H-M   'P 1'
#
loop_
_entity.id
_entity.type
_entity.pdbx_description
1 polymer ?
#
loop_
_entity_poly.entity_id
_entity_poly.type
_entity_poly.pdbx_seq_one_letter_code
_entity_poly.pdbx_strand_id
1 'polypeptide(L)'
;MTTALAEGIDAAKGNFRRTAEALSTEIAPLATETDAVGIDRYRLASRQFVGTTVDLAETYEWGKQELARIEQLQRETAERIRPGASIKEAMAVLDADPAYQITGTAALKVWMQERADEAISSLDGTHFEVPEQARHIEGMIAPTHDGGVYYTPPSDDFSRPGRMWWSVPDDANTFTTWRELTTVYHEGAPGHHLQTSSAIAAREELNSWRRNYWTSGYGEGWALYAEWLMADLGYMDDPGHFMGLLDGQSMRAARVVLDIGLHCQFEAPEEMGGGEWNWDKAWAVSYTHLTLPTSDLV
;
A
#
# COMPACT_ATOMS: atom_id res chain seq x y z
N MET A 1 3.61 31.87 16.26
CA MET A 1 3.63 30.60 17.02
C MET A 1 3.50 30.94 18.49
N THR A 2 2.57 30.31 19.24
CA THR A 2 2.40 30.61 20.68
C THR A 2 3.60 30.06 21.47
N THR A 3 3.95 30.71 22.60
CA THR A 3 5.05 30.27 23.47
C THR A 3 4.91 28.79 23.87
N ALA A 4 3.71 28.36 24.25
CA ALA A 4 3.42 26.97 24.61
C ALA A 4 3.71 25.97 23.48
N LEU A 5 3.44 26.33 22.21
CA LEU A 5 3.75 25.49 21.07
C LEU A 5 5.27 25.37 20.86
N ALA A 6 6.02 26.46 21.02
CA ALA A 6 7.47 26.45 20.90
C ALA A 6 8.10 25.58 22.01
N GLU A 7 7.66 25.73 23.25
CA GLU A 7 8.09 24.92 24.40
C GLU A 7 7.77 23.43 24.18
N GLY A 8 6.55 23.13 23.65
CA GLY A 8 6.15 21.76 23.30
C GLY A 8 7.03 21.13 22.23
N ILE A 9 7.38 21.87 21.19
CA ILE A 9 8.29 21.42 20.12
C ILE A 9 9.70 21.12 20.69
N ASP A 10 10.24 22.01 21.53
CA ASP A 10 11.56 21.81 22.11
C ASP A 10 11.59 20.62 23.08
N ALA A 11 10.52 20.44 23.85
CA ALA A 11 10.37 19.26 24.71
C ALA A 11 10.31 17.96 23.89
N ALA A 12 9.54 17.95 22.79
CA ALA A 12 9.45 16.80 21.89
C ALA A 12 10.82 16.47 21.26
N LYS A 13 11.52 17.46 20.71
CA LYS A 13 12.88 17.28 20.16
C LYS A 13 13.86 16.74 21.22
N GLY A 14 13.77 17.23 22.46
CA GLY A 14 14.57 16.74 23.57
C GLY A 14 14.26 15.27 23.90
N ASN A 15 12.99 14.87 23.87
CA ASN A 15 12.57 13.49 24.09
C ASN A 15 13.09 12.56 22.99
N PHE A 16 12.93 12.93 21.72
CA PHE A 16 13.45 12.13 20.60
C PHE A 16 14.95 11.91 20.68
N ARG A 17 15.73 12.95 21.05
CA ARG A 17 17.20 12.79 21.23
C ARG A 17 17.52 11.81 22.37
N ARG A 18 16.85 11.91 23.53
CA ARG A 18 17.05 10.96 24.64
C ARG A 18 16.65 9.55 24.26
N THR A 19 15.56 9.37 23.50
CA THR A 19 15.15 8.05 23.00
C THR A 19 16.19 7.49 22.05
N ALA A 20 16.70 8.28 21.10
CA ALA A 20 17.76 7.85 20.18
C ALA A 20 19.04 7.48 20.92
N GLU A 21 19.45 8.25 21.95
CA GLU A 21 20.59 7.95 22.79
C GLU A 21 20.38 6.63 23.54
N ALA A 22 19.24 6.44 24.21
CA ALA A 22 18.94 5.19 24.93
C ALA A 22 18.91 3.98 23.97
N LEU A 23 18.31 4.11 22.80
CA LEU A 23 18.32 3.06 21.78
C LEU A 23 19.75 2.68 21.37
N SER A 24 20.61 3.68 21.15
CA SER A 24 21.99 3.44 20.70
C SER A 24 22.91 2.91 21.80
N THR A 25 22.75 3.38 23.05
CA THR A 25 23.71 3.08 24.14
C THR A 25 23.24 1.96 25.06
N GLU A 26 21.93 1.75 25.19
CA GLU A 26 21.39 0.79 26.18
C GLU A 26 20.75 -0.42 25.47
N ILE A 27 20.05 -0.20 24.33
CA ILE A 27 19.29 -1.27 23.65
C ILE A 27 20.12 -1.94 22.57
N ALA A 28 20.74 -1.17 21.65
CA ALA A 28 21.49 -1.72 20.53
C ALA A 28 22.60 -2.70 20.96
N PRO A 29 23.37 -2.47 22.06
CA PRO A 29 24.36 -3.44 22.53
C PRO A 29 23.78 -4.78 23.00
N LEU A 30 22.49 -4.83 23.31
CA LEU A 30 21.76 -6.03 23.75
C LEU A 30 20.95 -6.67 22.63
N ALA A 31 20.90 -6.04 21.45
CA ALA A 31 20.16 -6.56 20.31
C ALA A 31 20.81 -7.86 19.79
N THR A 32 19.99 -8.77 19.31
CA THR A 32 20.47 -9.96 18.61
C THR A 32 21.05 -9.61 17.25
N GLU A 33 22.06 -10.33 16.80
CA GLU A 33 22.58 -10.27 15.45
C GLU A 33 21.74 -11.09 14.44
N THR A 34 20.75 -11.84 14.95
CA THR A 34 19.86 -12.67 14.13
C THR A 34 18.68 -11.84 13.66
N ASP A 35 18.48 -11.78 12.36
CA ASP A 35 17.35 -11.07 11.73
C ASP A 35 16.00 -11.70 12.09
N ALA A 36 15.95 -13.03 12.17
CA ALA A 36 14.75 -13.78 12.46
C ALA A 36 14.26 -13.59 13.90
N VAL A 37 12.99 -13.27 14.08
CA VAL A 37 12.36 -13.17 15.42
C VAL A 37 11.90 -14.52 15.97
N GLY A 38 11.86 -15.55 15.13
CA GLY A 38 11.36 -16.88 15.43
C GLY A 38 9.84 -17.03 15.29
N ILE A 39 9.42 -18.25 14.96
CA ILE A 39 8.02 -18.55 14.59
C ILE A 39 7.01 -18.23 15.70
N ASP A 40 7.35 -18.45 16.97
CA ASP A 40 6.43 -18.19 18.08
C ASP A 40 6.14 -16.71 18.26
N ARG A 41 7.18 -15.87 18.18
CA ARG A 41 7.01 -14.41 18.27
C ARG A 41 6.32 -13.86 17.03
N TYR A 42 6.67 -14.37 15.84
CA TYR A 42 6.03 -13.97 14.59
C TYR A 42 4.54 -14.31 14.60
N ARG A 43 4.14 -15.47 15.09
CA ARG A 43 2.72 -15.88 15.22
C ARG A 43 1.89 -14.91 16.06
N LEU A 44 2.48 -14.37 17.14
CA LEU A 44 1.79 -13.37 17.97
C LEU A 44 1.64 -12.03 17.20
N ALA A 45 2.69 -11.59 16.53
CA ALA A 45 2.66 -10.36 15.74
C ALA A 45 1.68 -10.51 14.56
N SER A 46 1.75 -11.59 13.78
CA SER A 46 0.85 -11.81 12.65
C SER A 46 -0.62 -11.81 13.08
N ARG A 47 -0.96 -12.46 14.20
CA ARG A 47 -2.33 -12.43 14.74
C ARG A 47 -2.80 -11.01 15.08
N GLN A 48 -1.91 -10.17 15.60
CA GLN A 48 -2.26 -8.78 15.93
C GLN A 48 -2.52 -7.94 14.67
N PHE A 49 -1.68 -8.07 13.64
CA PHE A 49 -1.79 -7.29 12.41
C PHE A 49 -2.88 -7.83 11.47
N VAL A 50 -2.99 -9.14 11.34
CA VAL A 50 -4.01 -9.77 10.47
C VAL A 50 -5.41 -9.73 11.12
N GLY A 51 -5.48 -9.71 12.45
CA GLY A 51 -6.74 -9.75 13.20
C GLY A 51 -7.30 -11.17 13.42
N THR A 52 -6.61 -12.20 12.90
CA THR A 52 -6.95 -13.62 13.05
C THR A 52 -5.69 -14.48 13.11
N THR A 53 -5.85 -15.73 13.50
CA THR A 53 -4.75 -16.70 13.48
C THR A 53 -4.68 -17.36 12.11
N VAL A 54 -3.50 -17.31 11.49
CA VAL A 54 -3.22 -17.99 10.22
C VAL A 54 -2.17 -19.07 10.43
N ASP A 55 -2.20 -20.11 9.61
CA ASP A 55 -1.10 -21.09 9.52
C ASP A 55 0.03 -20.46 8.69
N LEU A 56 1.19 -20.24 9.32
CA LEU A 56 2.30 -19.53 8.68
C LEU A 56 2.96 -20.34 7.57
N ALA A 57 2.98 -21.68 7.68
CA ALA A 57 3.54 -22.53 6.63
C ALA A 57 2.60 -22.55 5.40
N GLU A 58 1.30 -22.71 5.62
CA GLU A 58 0.29 -22.63 4.56
C GLU A 58 0.30 -21.25 3.88
N THR A 59 0.38 -20.17 4.68
CA THR A 59 0.44 -18.80 4.16
C THR A 59 1.71 -18.55 3.35
N TYR A 60 2.84 -19.12 3.75
CA TYR A 60 4.09 -19.04 3.01
C TYR A 60 3.97 -19.72 1.64
N GLU A 61 3.43 -20.94 1.61
CA GLU A 61 3.21 -21.68 0.36
C GLU A 61 2.19 -20.97 -0.56
N TRP A 62 1.11 -20.42 0.03
CA TRP A 62 0.17 -19.60 -0.71
C TRP A 62 0.85 -18.36 -1.32
N GLY A 63 1.70 -17.66 -0.55
CA GLY A 63 2.41 -16.48 -1.04
C GLY A 63 3.27 -16.77 -2.27
N LYS A 64 3.97 -17.93 -2.29
CA LYS A 64 4.73 -18.38 -3.47
C LYS A 64 3.84 -18.64 -4.68
N GLN A 65 2.72 -19.32 -4.46
CA GLN A 65 1.75 -19.61 -5.53
C GLN A 65 1.12 -18.33 -6.08
N GLU A 66 0.76 -17.41 -5.21
CA GLU A 66 0.16 -16.14 -5.59
C GLU A 66 1.16 -15.27 -6.37
N LEU A 67 2.40 -15.19 -5.92
CA LEU A 67 3.44 -14.48 -6.65
C LEU A 67 3.63 -15.05 -8.06
N ALA A 68 3.72 -16.36 -8.19
CA ALA A 68 3.85 -17.03 -9.50
C ALA A 68 2.62 -16.78 -10.41
N ARG A 69 1.41 -16.76 -9.83
CA ARG A 69 0.17 -16.43 -10.56
C ARG A 69 0.20 -14.98 -11.09
N ILE A 70 0.61 -14.05 -10.24
CA ILE A 70 0.70 -12.63 -10.63
C ILE A 70 1.77 -12.43 -11.70
N GLU A 71 2.95 -13.03 -11.56
CA GLU A 71 3.99 -12.96 -12.59
C GLU A 71 3.54 -13.52 -13.94
N GLN A 72 2.71 -14.59 -13.94
CA GLN A 72 2.14 -15.10 -15.18
C GLN A 72 1.20 -14.06 -15.82
N LEU A 73 0.34 -13.42 -15.05
CA LEU A 73 -0.53 -12.35 -15.55
C LEU A 73 0.28 -11.14 -16.05
N GLN A 74 1.38 -10.80 -15.37
CA GLN A 74 2.29 -9.75 -15.84
C GLN A 74 2.92 -10.09 -17.18
N ARG A 75 3.36 -11.34 -17.40
CA ARG A 75 3.89 -11.79 -18.71
C ARG A 75 2.84 -11.71 -19.81
N GLU A 76 1.62 -12.14 -19.54
CA GLU A 76 0.49 -12.06 -20.50
C GLU A 76 0.12 -10.60 -20.82
N THR A 77 0.17 -9.72 -19.81
CA THR A 77 -0.09 -8.29 -19.98
C THR A 77 1.06 -7.61 -20.73
N ALA A 78 2.31 -7.99 -20.47
CA ALA A 78 3.47 -7.49 -21.20
C ALA A 78 3.39 -7.80 -22.70
N GLU A 79 2.91 -9.00 -23.07
CA GLU A 79 2.68 -9.38 -24.46
C GLU A 79 1.58 -8.50 -25.12
N ARG A 80 0.56 -8.08 -24.37
CA ARG A 80 -0.48 -7.15 -24.85
C ARG A 80 0.04 -5.73 -25.04
N ILE A 81 0.96 -5.26 -24.17
CA ILE A 81 1.57 -3.93 -24.25
C ILE A 81 2.55 -3.85 -25.41
N ARG A 82 3.45 -4.83 -25.50
CA ARG A 82 4.42 -4.96 -26.58
C ARG A 82 4.77 -6.43 -26.83
N PRO A 83 4.34 -7.00 -27.98
CA PRO A 83 4.64 -8.38 -28.34
C PRO A 83 6.12 -8.73 -28.22
N GLY A 84 6.44 -9.81 -27.53
CA GLY A 84 7.78 -10.31 -27.28
C GLY A 84 8.56 -9.57 -26.17
N ALA A 85 7.96 -8.62 -25.47
CA ALA A 85 8.62 -7.91 -24.38
C ALA A 85 8.63 -8.73 -23.08
N SER A 86 9.71 -8.64 -22.32
CA SER A 86 9.73 -8.99 -20.90
C SER A 86 8.85 -8.02 -20.09
N ILE A 87 8.48 -8.41 -18.86
CA ILE A 87 7.73 -7.54 -17.93
C ILE A 87 8.42 -6.18 -17.79
N LYS A 88 9.73 -6.18 -17.51
CA LYS A 88 10.53 -4.96 -17.35
C LYS A 88 10.53 -4.08 -18.60
N GLU A 89 10.65 -4.66 -19.78
CA GLU A 89 10.61 -3.91 -21.03
C GLU A 89 9.22 -3.33 -21.33
N ALA A 90 8.15 -4.06 -20.99
CA ALA A 90 6.79 -3.56 -21.12
C ALA A 90 6.53 -2.37 -20.17
N MET A 91 6.96 -2.47 -18.91
CA MET A 91 6.89 -1.35 -17.96
C MET A 91 7.68 -0.13 -18.45
N ALA A 92 8.87 -0.33 -18.99
CA ALA A 92 9.65 0.77 -19.57
C ALA A 92 8.97 1.45 -20.77
N VAL A 93 8.18 0.70 -21.56
CA VAL A 93 7.32 1.28 -22.61
C VAL A 93 6.25 2.17 -22.00
N LEU A 94 5.56 1.71 -20.95
CA LEU A 94 4.54 2.50 -20.26
C LEU A 94 5.11 3.74 -19.60
N ASP A 95 6.30 3.65 -18.99
CA ASP A 95 7.00 4.79 -18.39
C ASP A 95 7.38 5.85 -19.40
N ALA A 96 7.64 5.45 -20.65
CA ALA A 96 8.02 6.36 -21.73
C ALA A 96 6.81 6.91 -22.52
N ASP A 97 5.62 6.34 -22.33
CA ASP A 97 4.42 6.73 -23.08
C ASP A 97 3.80 8.02 -22.50
N PRO A 98 3.76 9.13 -23.28
CA PRO A 98 3.15 10.37 -22.85
C PRO A 98 1.66 10.25 -22.45
N ALA A 99 0.94 9.22 -22.93
CA ALA A 99 -0.44 8.98 -22.56
C ALA A 99 -0.62 8.65 -21.07
N TYR A 100 0.41 8.12 -20.43
CA TYR A 100 0.41 7.81 -19.01
C TYR A 100 1.21 8.81 -18.17
N GLN A 101 1.64 9.94 -18.74
CA GLN A 101 2.46 10.89 -18.00
C GLN A 101 1.69 12.13 -17.60
N ILE A 102 1.91 12.57 -16.36
CA ILE A 102 1.44 13.84 -15.81
C ILE A 102 2.63 14.64 -15.33
N THR A 103 2.67 15.92 -15.65
CA THR A 103 3.73 16.84 -15.21
C THR A 103 3.20 17.83 -14.18
N GLY A 104 3.85 17.86 -13.02
CA GLY A 104 3.55 18.77 -11.92
C GLY A 104 2.50 18.26 -10.94
N THR A 105 2.70 18.58 -9.67
CA THR A 105 1.84 18.15 -8.55
C THR A 105 0.41 18.70 -8.64
N ALA A 106 0.22 19.87 -9.24
CA ALA A 106 -1.10 20.45 -9.45
C ALA A 106 -1.93 19.60 -10.44
N ALA A 107 -1.32 19.13 -11.53
CA ALA A 107 -1.98 18.27 -12.50
C ALA A 107 -2.22 16.86 -11.92
N LEU A 108 -1.27 16.32 -11.15
CA LEU A 108 -1.47 15.07 -10.41
C LEU A 108 -2.69 15.15 -9.49
N LYS A 109 -2.79 16.21 -8.70
CA LYS A 109 -3.92 16.41 -7.79
C LYS A 109 -5.26 16.45 -8.54
N VAL A 110 -5.33 17.14 -9.67
CA VAL A 110 -6.55 17.21 -10.50
C VAL A 110 -6.89 15.80 -11.03
N TRP A 111 -5.91 15.10 -11.57
CA TRP A 111 -6.10 13.75 -12.09
C TRP A 111 -6.60 12.77 -11.02
N MET A 112 -6.00 12.78 -9.83
CA MET A 112 -6.44 11.93 -8.70
C MET A 112 -7.90 12.21 -8.33
N GLN A 113 -8.27 13.50 -8.26
CA GLN A 113 -9.64 13.90 -7.94
C GLN A 113 -10.63 13.41 -8.99
N GLU A 114 -10.32 13.61 -10.27
CA GLU A 114 -11.16 13.14 -11.37
C GLU A 114 -11.35 11.62 -11.36
N ARG A 115 -10.28 10.84 -11.12
CA ARG A 115 -10.37 9.37 -11.03
C ARG A 115 -11.17 8.90 -9.83
N ALA A 116 -11.04 9.55 -8.68
CA ALA A 116 -11.82 9.24 -7.49
C ALA A 116 -13.32 9.57 -7.68
N ASP A 117 -13.63 10.72 -8.25
CA ASP A 117 -15.02 11.15 -8.52
C ASP A 117 -15.68 10.22 -9.56
N GLU A 118 -14.94 9.82 -10.59
CA GLU A 118 -15.40 8.87 -11.60
C GLU A 118 -15.66 7.49 -10.98
N ALA A 119 -14.76 6.98 -10.14
CA ALA A 119 -14.94 5.70 -9.46
C ALA A 119 -16.21 5.72 -8.59
N ILE A 120 -16.38 6.74 -7.75
CA ILE A 120 -17.57 6.87 -6.90
C ILE A 120 -18.85 6.92 -7.75
N SER A 121 -18.88 7.75 -8.77
CA SER A 121 -20.07 7.91 -9.61
C SER A 121 -20.42 6.67 -10.41
N SER A 122 -19.43 5.89 -10.82
CA SER A 122 -19.65 4.64 -11.60
C SER A 122 -20.13 3.49 -10.71
N LEU A 123 -19.67 3.46 -9.46
CA LEU A 123 -19.98 2.39 -8.51
C LEU A 123 -21.32 2.62 -7.81
N ASP A 124 -21.71 3.88 -7.55
CA ASP A 124 -22.93 4.23 -6.82
C ASP A 124 -24.18 3.84 -7.61
N GLY A 125 -25.06 3.11 -6.95
CA GLY A 125 -26.31 2.59 -7.54
C GLY A 125 -26.14 1.48 -8.56
N THR A 126 -24.88 1.07 -8.86
CA THR A 126 -24.57 -0.02 -9.80
C THR A 126 -23.99 -1.24 -9.10
N HIS A 127 -22.96 -1.06 -8.33
CA HIS A 127 -22.24 -2.10 -7.58
C HIS A 127 -22.33 -1.92 -6.06
N PHE A 128 -22.49 -0.69 -5.62
CA PHE A 128 -22.61 -0.31 -4.21
C PHE A 128 -23.74 0.72 -4.04
N GLU A 129 -24.33 0.76 -2.85
CA GLU A 129 -25.11 1.89 -2.38
C GLU A 129 -24.15 2.77 -1.57
N VAL A 130 -23.57 3.79 -2.22
CA VAL A 130 -22.62 4.67 -1.59
C VAL A 130 -23.35 5.65 -0.68
N PRO A 131 -23.08 5.69 0.65
CA PRO A 131 -23.68 6.67 1.53
C PRO A 131 -23.45 8.11 1.00
N GLU A 132 -24.45 8.98 1.09
CA GLU A 132 -24.37 10.35 0.57
C GLU A 132 -23.11 11.08 1.07
N GLN A 133 -22.77 10.88 2.34
CA GLN A 133 -21.59 11.49 2.96
C GLN A 133 -20.25 10.91 2.44
N ALA A 134 -20.29 9.72 1.86
CA ALA A 134 -19.13 9.04 1.26
C ALA A 134 -18.95 9.35 -0.24
N ARG A 135 -19.86 10.12 -0.85
CA ARG A 135 -19.76 10.52 -2.27
C ARG A 135 -18.71 11.59 -2.52
N HIS A 136 -18.03 12.06 -1.48
CA HIS A 136 -17.00 13.09 -1.60
C HIS A 136 -15.74 12.68 -0.87
N ILE A 137 -14.63 12.70 -1.60
CA ILE A 137 -13.26 12.51 -1.12
C ILE A 137 -12.39 13.63 -1.67
N GLU A 138 -11.39 14.08 -0.93
CA GLU A 138 -10.42 15.08 -1.39
C GLU A 138 -9.08 14.42 -1.75
N GLY A 139 -8.62 14.60 -3.00
CA GLY A 139 -7.25 14.29 -3.42
C GLY A 139 -6.29 15.39 -2.95
N MET A 140 -5.23 15.02 -2.24
CA MET A 140 -4.31 15.97 -1.60
C MET A 140 -2.85 15.62 -1.90
N ILE A 141 -2.01 16.64 -2.03
CA ILE A 141 -0.56 16.48 -1.94
C ILE A 141 -0.16 16.64 -0.48
N ALA A 142 0.56 15.66 0.04
CA ALA A 142 1.00 15.67 1.43
C ALA A 142 2.02 16.79 1.69
N PRO A 143 2.04 17.36 2.91
CA PRO A 143 3.05 18.35 3.27
C PRO A 143 4.45 17.75 3.56
N THR A 144 4.54 16.43 3.62
CA THR A 144 5.78 15.65 3.77
C THR A 144 6.15 15.01 2.44
N HIS A 145 7.45 14.73 2.22
CA HIS A 145 7.98 14.26 0.94
C HIS A 145 8.42 12.79 0.95
N ASP A 146 8.21 12.09 2.06
CA ASP A 146 8.76 10.76 2.37
C ASP A 146 7.72 9.78 2.95
N GLY A 147 6.44 10.10 2.91
CA GLY A 147 5.38 9.33 3.57
C GLY A 147 4.60 8.35 2.68
N GLY A 148 4.97 8.18 1.40
CA GLY A 148 4.20 7.35 0.47
C GLY A 148 2.79 7.89 0.20
N VAL A 149 1.86 6.99 -0.14
CA VAL A 149 0.44 7.31 -0.32
C VAL A 149 -0.33 6.80 0.89
N TYR A 150 -1.30 7.57 1.36
CA TYR A 150 -2.11 7.20 2.52
C TYR A 150 -3.48 7.87 2.51
N TYR A 151 -4.40 7.25 3.25
CA TYR A 151 -5.76 7.75 3.42
C TYR A 151 -6.00 8.25 4.86
N THR A 152 -6.77 9.33 4.98
CA THR A 152 -7.33 9.77 6.27
C THR A 152 -8.86 9.77 6.21
N PRO A 153 -9.53 9.05 7.13
CA PRO A 153 -10.99 8.95 7.12
C PRO A 153 -11.67 10.29 7.40
N PRO A 154 -12.95 10.44 7.04
CA PRO A 154 -13.72 11.61 7.41
C PRO A 154 -13.86 11.70 8.94
N SER A 155 -14.23 12.91 9.43
CA SER A 155 -14.63 13.02 10.84
C SER A 155 -15.92 12.26 11.11
N ASP A 156 -16.15 11.86 12.37
CA ASP A 156 -17.33 11.05 12.77
C ASP A 156 -18.67 11.76 12.45
N ASP A 157 -18.66 13.08 12.33
CA ASP A 157 -19.80 13.92 11.94
C ASP A 157 -19.80 14.32 10.45
N PHE A 158 -18.84 13.85 9.67
CA PHE A 158 -18.58 14.21 8.26
C PHE A 158 -18.34 15.72 8.02
N SER A 159 -18.07 16.52 9.05
CA SER A 159 -17.71 17.94 8.87
C SER A 159 -16.37 18.13 8.14
N ARG A 160 -15.49 17.11 8.18
CA ARG A 160 -14.28 16.99 7.36
C ARG A 160 -14.39 15.76 6.49
N PRO A 161 -14.23 15.86 5.16
CA PRO A 161 -14.28 14.71 4.25
C PRO A 161 -13.10 13.77 4.45
N GLY A 162 -13.19 12.57 3.89
CA GLY A 162 -12.07 11.67 3.71
C GLY A 162 -11.04 12.26 2.73
N ARG A 163 -9.77 11.93 2.90
CA ARG A 163 -8.67 12.45 2.09
C ARG A 163 -7.70 11.36 1.71
N MET A 164 -7.36 11.28 0.44
CA MET A 164 -6.22 10.52 -0.05
C MET A 164 -5.04 11.47 -0.28
N TRP A 165 -3.85 11.08 0.18
CA TRP A 165 -2.67 11.90 0.22
C TRP A 165 -1.54 11.27 -0.57
N TRP A 166 -0.90 12.03 -1.44
CA TRP A 166 0.33 11.66 -2.13
C TRP A 166 1.50 12.46 -1.57
N SER A 167 2.46 11.77 -0.95
CA SER A 167 3.75 12.36 -0.65
C SER A 167 4.59 12.36 -1.93
N VAL A 168 5.05 13.54 -2.31
CA VAL A 168 5.80 13.72 -3.54
C VAL A 168 7.22 14.14 -3.19
N PRO A 169 8.28 13.40 -3.60
CA PRO A 169 9.66 13.82 -3.44
C PRO A 169 9.92 15.18 -4.08
N ASP A 170 10.82 15.96 -3.48
CA ASP A 170 11.12 17.34 -3.92
C ASP A 170 11.61 17.44 -5.39
N ASP A 171 12.24 16.39 -5.88
CA ASP A 171 12.79 16.29 -7.25
C ASP A 171 11.83 15.62 -8.25
N ALA A 172 10.70 15.06 -7.78
CA ALA A 172 9.71 14.43 -8.64
C ALA A 172 8.78 15.47 -9.28
N ASN A 173 8.74 15.48 -10.60
CA ASN A 173 7.86 16.37 -11.37
C ASN A 173 7.08 15.66 -12.48
N THR A 174 7.35 14.39 -12.73
CA THR A 174 6.62 13.56 -13.69
C THR A 174 6.10 12.32 -12.98
N PHE A 175 4.83 12.01 -13.21
CA PHE A 175 4.11 10.91 -12.56
C PHE A 175 3.53 9.99 -13.63
N THR A 176 3.57 8.69 -13.39
CA THR A 176 3.12 7.68 -14.35
C THR A 176 1.76 7.12 -13.92
N THR A 177 0.70 7.58 -14.58
CA THR A 177 -0.69 7.27 -14.21
C THR A 177 -1.05 5.79 -14.31
N TRP A 178 -0.31 5.01 -15.10
CA TRP A 178 -0.56 3.59 -15.20
C TRP A 178 -0.30 2.84 -13.87
N ARG A 179 0.65 3.33 -13.03
CA ARG A 179 0.87 2.81 -11.68
C ARG A 179 -0.10 3.38 -10.65
N GLU A 180 -0.44 4.67 -10.79
CA GLU A 180 -1.17 5.40 -9.77
C GLU A 180 -2.67 5.06 -9.72
N LEU A 181 -3.27 4.57 -10.82
CA LEU A 181 -4.72 4.35 -10.87
C LEU A 181 -5.18 3.31 -9.85
N THR A 182 -4.47 2.20 -9.69
CA THR A 182 -4.81 1.18 -8.69
C THR A 182 -4.77 1.75 -7.27
N THR A 183 -3.82 2.65 -7.00
CA THR A 183 -3.70 3.34 -5.71
C THR A 183 -4.88 4.28 -5.45
N VAL A 184 -5.38 4.98 -6.48
CA VAL A 184 -6.62 5.78 -6.33
C VAL A 184 -7.80 4.90 -5.92
N TYR A 185 -7.92 3.69 -6.45
CA TYR A 185 -8.98 2.75 -6.05
C TYR A 185 -8.74 2.16 -4.65
N HIS A 186 -7.49 1.92 -4.28
CA HIS A 186 -7.09 1.47 -2.95
C HIS A 186 -7.45 2.49 -1.87
N GLU A 187 -7.02 3.75 -2.03
CA GLU A 187 -7.27 4.82 -1.05
C GLU A 187 -8.70 5.39 -1.13
N GLY A 188 -9.26 5.41 -2.33
CA GLY A 188 -10.58 5.96 -2.63
C GLY A 188 -11.71 4.94 -2.56
N ALA A 189 -12.49 4.87 -3.64
CA ALA A 189 -13.59 3.92 -3.80
C ALA A 189 -13.23 2.88 -4.88
N PRO A 190 -13.48 1.59 -4.60
CA PRO A 190 -14.20 1.02 -3.46
C PRO A 190 -13.33 0.73 -2.22
N GLY A 191 -12.07 1.18 -2.17
CA GLY A 191 -11.11 0.89 -1.12
C GLY A 191 -11.39 1.57 0.23
N HIS A 192 -10.33 2.15 0.83
CA HIS A 192 -10.37 2.68 2.20
C HIS A 192 -11.47 3.72 2.43
N HIS A 193 -11.70 4.60 1.45
CA HIS A 193 -12.72 5.65 1.61
C HIS A 193 -14.12 5.06 1.72
N LEU A 194 -14.51 4.17 0.82
CA LEU A 194 -15.82 3.55 0.88
C LEU A 194 -15.99 2.71 2.15
N GLN A 195 -14.98 1.90 2.52
CA GLN A 195 -15.00 1.06 3.71
C GLN A 195 -15.22 1.88 4.99
N THR A 196 -14.36 2.87 5.22
CA THR A 196 -14.39 3.62 6.48
C THR A 196 -15.57 4.58 6.56
N SER A 197 -15.92 5.24 5.45
CA SER A 197 -17.08 6.14 5.40
C SER A 197 -18.39 5.39 5.59
N SER A 198 -18.52 4.17 5.04
CA SER A 198 -19.68 3.31 5.25
C SER A 198 -19.80 2.90 6.73
N ALA A 199 -18.69 2.53 7.38
CA ALA A 199 -18.68 2.21 8.80
C ALA A 199 -19.08 3.42 9.67
N ILE A 200 -18.61 4.62 9.32
CA ILE A 200 -18.98 5.86 10.02
C ILE A 200 -20.47 6.21 9.78
N ALA A 201 -20.96 6.05 8.55
CA ALA A 201 -22.37 6.29 8.22
C ALA A 201 -23.33 5.35 8.97
N ALA A 202 -22.90 4.11 9.24
CA ALA A 202 -23.67 3.11 9.98
C ALA A 202 -23.67 3.32 11.52
N ARG A 203 -23.62 4.58 11.98
CA ARG A 203 -23.54 4.93 13.43
C ARG A 203 -24.70 4.45 14.28
N GLU A 204 -25.87 4.25 13.71
CA GLU A 204 -27.04 3.72 14.42
C GLU A 204 -26.92 2.21 14.67
N GLU A 205 -26.13 1.50 13.85
CA GLU A 205 -25.95 0.06 13.90
C GLU A 205 -24.63 -0.34 14.59
N LEU A 206 -23.59 0.49 14.40
CA LEU A 206 -22.25 0.25 14.89
C LEU A 206 -21.90 1.18 16.06
N ASN A 207 -21.48 0.61 17.18
CA ASN A 207 -20.95 1.41 18.28
C ASN A 207 -19.61 2.08 17.90
N SER A 208 -19.20 3.09 18.68
CA SER A 208 -17.99 3.87 18.44
C SER A 208 -16.72 3.00 18.31
N TRP A 209 -16.59 1.92 19.10
CA TRP A 209 -15.45 1.02 19.02
C TRP A 209 -15.40 0.31 17.66
N ARG A 210 -16.50 -0.24 17.16
CA ARG A 210 -16.55 -0.95 15.86
C ARG A 210 -16.29 -0.02 14.68
N ARG A 211 -16.75 1.24 14.74
CA ARG A 211 -16.52 2.23 13.68
C ARG A 211 -15.04 2.64 13.56
N ASN A 212 -14.31 2.60 14.69
CA ASN A 212 -12.92 3.02 14.76
C ASN A 212 -11.94 1.84 14.89
N TYR A 213 -12.45 0.59 14.89
CA TYR A 213 -11.56 -0.57 14.97
C TYR A 213 -10.81 -0.76 13.67
N TRP A 214 -9.50 -0.97 13.79
CA TRP A 214 -8.62 -1.18 12.66
C TRP A 214 -7.64 -2.31 12.95
N THR A 215 -7.51 -3.25 12.00
CA THR A 215 -6.35 -4.13 11.85
C THR A 215 -5.90 -4.05 10.40
N SER A 216 -4.61 -4.27 10.15
CA SER A 216 -4.08 -4.26 8.78
C SER A 216 -4.80 -5.28 7.89
N GLY A 217 -5.07 -6.49 8.40
CA GLY A 217 -5.83 -7.49 7.64
C GLY A 217 -7.25 -7.07 7.27
N TYR A 218 -7.91 -6.27 8.10
CA TYR A 218 -9.24 -5.73 7.80
C TYR A 218 -9.18 -4.58 6.79
N GLY A 219 -8.32 -3.59 7.03
CA GLY A 219 -8.22 -2.41 6.18
C GLY A 219 -7.52 -2.69 4.86
N GLU A 220 -6.28 -3.15 4.92
CA GLU A 220 -5.46 -3.42 3.73
C GLU A 220 -6.00 -4.60 2.91
N GLY A 221 -6.50 -5.65 3.59
CA GLY A 221 -7.13 -6.79 2.90
C GLY A 221 -8.34 -6.38 2.07
N TRP A 222 -9.19 -5.48 2.61
CA TRP A 222 -10.30 -4.91 1.84
C TRP A 222 -9.80 -4.07 0.66
N ALA A 223 -8.82 -3.18 0.88
CA ALA A 223 -8.32 -2.31 -0.17
C ALA A 223 -7.62 -3.08 -1.30
N LEU A 224 -6.88 -4.15 -0.98
CA LEU A 224 -6.32 -5.06 -1.99
C LEU A 224 -7.41 -5.80 -2.78
N TYR A 225 -8.46 -6.25 -2.10
CA TYR A 225 -9.63 -6.82 -2.78
C TYR A 225 -10.33 -5.80 -3.67
N ALA A 226 -10.43 -4.54 -3.23
CA ALA A 226 -11.02 -3.45 -3.99
C ALA A 226 -10.28 -3.18 -5.31
N GLU A 227 -8.95 -3.25 -5.30
CA GLU A 227 -8.13 -3.15 -6.52
C GLU A 227 -8.49 -4.25 -7.54
N TRP A 228 -8.54 -5.52 -7.09
CA TRP A 228 -8.95 -6.64 -7.94
C TRP A 228 -10.40 -6.53 -8.41
N LEU A 229 -11.30 -6.10 -7.53
CA LEU A 229 -12.70 -5.90 -7.88
C LEU A 229 -12.86 -4.87 -9.02
N MET A 230 -12.09 -3.78 -9.00
CA MET A 230 -12.13 -2.80 -10.09
C MET A 230 -11.66 -3.39 -11.42
N ALA A 231 -10.69 -4.31 -11.40
CA ALA A 231 -10.29 -5.05 -12.60
C ALA A 231 -11.39 -6.01 -13.06
N ASP A 232 -12.00 -6.78 -12.16
CA ASP A 232 -13.09 -7.71 -12.47
C ASP A 232 -14.34 -7.01 -13.02
N LEU A 233 -14.58 -5.76 -12.60
CA LEU A 233 -15.67 -4.92 -13.08
C LEU A 233 -15.36 -4.20 -14.41
N GLY A 234 -14.14 -4.36 -14.98
CA GLY A 234 -13.73 -3.80 -16.26
C GLY A 234 -13.15 -2.37 -16.19
N TYR A 235 -12.93 -1.83 -15.01
CA TYR A 235 -12.33 -0.48 -14.86
C TYR A 235 -10.83 -0.45 -15.10
N MET A 236 -10.19 -1.62 -15.30
CA MET A 236 -8.76 -1.77 -15.61
C MET A 236 -8.52 -2.59 -16.88
N ASP A 237 -9.39 -2.47 -17.88
CA ASP A 237 -9.25 -3.17 -19.16
C ASP A 237 -8.04 -2.68 -19.99
N ASP A 238 -7.59 -1.45 -19.75
CA ASP A 238 -6.36 -0.91 -20.32
C ASP A 238 -5.15 -1.70 -19.81
N PRO A 239 -4.29 -2.24 -20.70
CA PRO A 239 -3.17 -3.09 -20.29
C PRO A 239 -2.14 -2.38 -19.40
N GLY A 240 -1.98 -1.06 -19.55
CA GLY A 240 -1.08 -0.27 -18.71
C GLY A 240 -1.60 -0.17 -17.27
N HIS A 241 -2.88 0.18 -17.09
CA HIS A 241 -3.51 0.25 -15.78
C HIS A 241 -3.55 -1.12 -15.10
N PHE A 242 -3.84 -2.19 -15.86
CA PHE A 242 -3.80 -3.55 -15.33
C PHE A 242 -2.40 -3.98 -14.92
N MET A 243 -1.36 -3.58 -15.69
CA MET A 243 0.03 -3.81 -15.30
C MET A 243 0.37 -3.08 -13.98
N GLY A 244 -0.17 -1.89 -13.74
CA GLY A 244 0.00 -1.14 -12.49
C GLY A 244 -0.57 -1.86 -11.28
N LEU A 245 -1.79 -2.42 -11.41
CA LEU A 245 -2.36 -3.29 -10.40
C LEU A 245 -1.46 -4.49 -10.12
N LEU A 246 -1.04 -5.21 -11.17
CA LEU A 246 -0.20 -6.40 -11.04
C LEU A 246 1.17 -6.10 -10.42
N ASP A 247 1.77 -4.93 -10.71
CA ASP A 247 3.03 -4.49 -10.13
C ASP A 247 2.90 -4.33 -8.61
N GLY A 248 1.87 -3.60 -8.14
CA GLY A 248 1.58 -3.46 -6.72
C GLY A 248 1.28 -4.78 -6.02
N GLN A 249 0.49 -5.65 -6.64
CA GLN A 249 0.14 -6.96 -6.08
C GLN A 249 1.34 -7.92 -6.04
N SER A 250 2.23 -7.89 -7.05
CA SER A 250 3.47 -8.68 -7.07
C SER A 250 4.38 -8.33 -5.90
N MET A 251 4.61 -7.04 -5.66
CA MET A 251 5.39 -6.55 -4.51
C MET A 251 4.80 -7.07 -3.18
N ARG A 252 3.49 -6.99 -3.00
CA ARG A 252 2.82 -7.41 -1.77
C ARG A 252 2.89 -8.93 -1.57
N ALA A 253 2.72 -9.72 -2.64
CA ALA A 253 2.88 -11.17 -2.59
C ALA A 253 4.33 -11.57 -2.27
N ALA A 254 5.32 -10.90 -2.86
CA ALA A 254 6.73 -11.11 -2.55
C ALA A 254 7.02 -10.83 -1.06
N ARG A 255 6.42 -9.77 -0.49
CA ARG A 255 6.55 -9.45 0.94
C ARG A 255 6.01 -10.54 1.85
N VAL A 256 4.90 -11.21 1.50
CA VAL A 256 4.40 -12.37 2.27
C VAL A 256 5.46 -13.48 2.33
N VAL A 257 6.10 -13.78 1.19
CA VAL A 257 7.13 -14.82 1.11
C VAL A 257 8.38 -14.44 1.91
N LEU A 258 8.94 -13.26 1.63
CA LEU A 258 10.20 -12.87 2.27
C LEU A 258 10.07 -12.64 3.78
N ASP A 259 8.97 -12.04 4.24
CA ASP A 259 8.77 -11.69 5.65
C ASP A 259 8.53 -12.94 6.52
N ILE A 260 7.62 -13.82 6.10
CA ILE A 260 7.39 -15.10 6.77
C ILE A 260 8.65 -15.97 6.69
N GLY A 261 9.25 -16.07 5.50
CA GLY A 261 10.45 -16.85 5.26
C GLY A 261 11.61 -16.47 6.17
N LEU A 262 11.93 -15.17 6.23
CA LEU A 262 13.00 -14.62 7.06
C LEU A 262 12.72 -14.85 8.55
N HIS A 263 11.56 -14.42 9.03
CA HIS A 263 11.27 -14.42 10.46
C HIS A 263 10.92 -15.80 11.03
N CYS A 264 10.36 -16.70 10.22
CA CYS A 264 10.07 -18.09 10.62
C CYS A 264 11.20 -19.06 10.26
N GLN A 265 12.26 -18.60 9.61
CA GLN A 265 13.41 -19.39 9.16
C GLN A 265 13.00 -20.55 8.23
N PHE A 266 12.10 -20.28 7.28
CA PHE A 266 11.75 -21.24 6.24
C PHE A 266 12.81 -21.23 5.14
N GLU A 267 12.83 -22.28 4.32
CA GLU A 267 13.71 -22.37 3.18
C GLU A 267 13.27 -21.44 2.06
N ALA A 268 14.19 -20.64 1.52
CA ALA A 268 13.89 -19.75 0.41
C ALA A 268 13.67 -20.56 -0.89
N PRO A 269 12.74 -20.15 -1.75
CA PRO A 269 12.58 -20.74 -3.08
C PRO A 269 13.88 -20.68 -3.89
N GLU A 270 14.11 -21.67 -4.74
CA GLU A 270 15.33 -21.75 -5.59
C GLU A 270 15.47 -20.51 -6.48
N GLU A 271 14.36 -20.01 -7.04
CA GLU A 271 14.30 -18.80 -7.87
C GLU A 271 14.64 -17.52 -7.09
N MET A 272 14.55 -17.56 -5.75
CA MET A 272 14.94 -16.48 -4.82
C MET A 272 16.28 -16.76 -4.15
N GLY A 273 17.07 -17.71 -4.69
CA GLY A 273 18.43 -18.02 -4.25
C GLY A 273 18.55 -19.19 -3.28
N GLY A 274 17.49 -19.97 -3.02
CA GLY A 274 17.49 -21.19 -2.20
C GLY A 274 18.06 -21.08 -0.80
N GLY A 275 18.02 -22.13 0.00
CA GLY A 275 18.61 -22.20 1.33
C GLY A 275 17.99 -21.24 2.35
N GLU A 276 18.72 -20.89 3.40
CA GLU A 276 18.20 -20.03 4.48
C GLU A 276 17.97 -18.59 4.03
N TRP A 277 16.89 -17.98 4.52
CA TRP A 277 16.66 -16.55 4.41
C TRP A 277 17.62 -15.75 5.31
N ASN A 278 18.09 -14.62 4.80
CA ASN A 278 18.80 -13.60 5.55
C ASN A 278 18.37 -12.22 5.00
N TRP A 279 18.78 -11.15 5.68
CA TRP A 279 18.43 -9.78 5.30
C TRP A 279 18.81 -9.44 3.86
N ASP A 280 20.05 -9.76 3.44
CA ASP A 280 20.52 -9.42 2.10
C ASP A 280 19.69 -10.09 1.00
N LYS A 281 19.31 -11.35 1.21
CA LYS A 281 18.45 -12.09 0.29
C LYS A 281 17.03 -11.52 0.27
N ALA A 282 16.45 -11.26 1.44
CA ALA A 282 15.11 -10.66 1.55
C ALA A 282 15.07 -9.28 0.89
N TRP A 283 16.11 -8.48 1.09
CA TRP A 283 16.29 -7.19 0.43
C TRP A 283 16.40 -7.31 -1.08
N ALA A 284 17.21 -8.22 -1.59
CA ALA A 284 17.37 -8.45 -3.03
C ALA A 284 16.05 -8.88 -3.69
N VAL A 285 15.28 -9.77 -3.05
CA VAL A 285 13.95 -10.18 -3.53
C VAL A 285 12.99 -9.00 -3.52
N SER A 286 12.93 -8.25 -2.42
CA SER A 286 12.12 -7.04 -2.32
C SER A 286 12.45 -6.06 -3.44
N TYR A 287 13.72 -5.77 -3.67
CA TYR A 287 14.17 -4.84 -4.69
C TYR A 287 13.87 -5.31 -6.12
N THR A 288 13.91 -6.62 -6.38
CA THR A 288 13.59 -7.19 -7.70
C THR A 288 12.12 -7.03 -8.06
N HIS A 289 11.23 -7.13 -7.05
CA HIS A 289 9.78 -6.99 -7.22
C HIS A 289 9.29 -5.57 -6.92
N LEU A 290 10.17 -4.67 -6.44
CA LEU A 290 9.91 -3.25 -6.27
C LEU A 290 10.37 -2.51 -7.53
N THR A 291 9.46 -2.29 -8.45
CA THR A 291 9.68 -1.36 -9.57
C THR A 291 9.31 0.07 -9.20
N LEU A 292 8.86 0.27 -7.96
CA LEU A 292 8.50 1.58 -7.41
C LEU A 292 9.74 2.50 -7.30
N PRO A 293 9.60 3.83 -7.47
CA PRO A 293 10.63 4.78 -7.11
C PRO A 293 11.06 4.57 -5.65
N THR A 294 12.34 4.75 -5.38
CA THR A 294 12.99 4.49 -4.08
C THR A 294 12.41 5.23 -2.87
N SER A 295 11.36 6.03 -3.05
CA SER A 295 10.64 6.74 -1.99
C SER A 295 9.77 5.87 -1.10
N ASP A 296 9.45 4.62 -1.51
CA ASP A 296 8.56 3.73 -0.76
C ASP A 296 9.31 2.72 0.13
N LEU A 297 10.60 2.92 0.33
CA LEU A 297 11.47 2.08 1.13
C LEU A 297 11.75 2.69 2.51
N VAL A 298 10.70 2.95 3.31
CA VAL A 298 10.88 3.20 4.75
C VAL A 298 9.86 2.39 5.54
#